data_eac4e3d645ee40f9a66eec1a9b5f3864
#
_entry.id   eac4e3d645ee40f9a66eec1a9b5f3864
#
_cell.length_a   1.000
_cell.length_b   1.000
_cell.length_c   1.000
_cell.angle_alpha   90.00
_cell.angle_beta   90.00
_cell.angle_gamma   90.00
#
_symmetry.space_group_name_H-M   'P 1'
#
loop_
_entity.id
_entity.type
_entity.pdbx_description
1 polymer ?
#
loop_
_entity_poly.entity_id
_entity_poly.type
_entity_poly.pdbx_seq_one_letter_code
_entity_poly.pdbx_strand_id
1 'polypeptide(L)'
;MSITLSHLEKKIKSKEIDTVLVSLSDMQGRLVGKRVTGKAFLDYVHKETHFCNYLYTVDMDMYTVPGFKSSSWETGYGDMTVIPDQNTIKILPWLEKTALVLGDAFEQDGKTPVNHSTRQILREAISKANKMGFEPMLGSELEFFLFKQTYDEIHANNYKNLKETSWYI
;
A
#
# COMPACT_ATOMS: atom_id res chain seq x y z
N MET A 1 11.90 -11.68 -1.92
CA MET A 1 12.08 -11.44 -3.36
C MET A 1 10.73 -11.35 -4.02
N SER A 2 10.60 -10.53 -5.07
CA SER A 2 9.38 -10.50 -5.89
C SER A 2 9.27 -11.78 -6.72
N ILE A 3 8.04 -12.19 -7.01
CA ILE A 3 7.76 -13.34 -7.88
C ILE A 3 7.01 -12.86 -9.12
N THR A 4 7.03 -13.64 -10.20
CA THR A 4 6.28 -13.32 -11.42
C THR A 4 4.81 -13.67 -11.27
N LEU A 5 3.94 -13.07 -12.09
CA LEU A 5 2.52 -13.43 -12.15
C LEU A 5 2.33 -14.92 -12.45
N SER A 6 3.12 -15.50 -13.38
CA SER A 6 3.04 -16.92 -13.70
C SER A 6 3.41 -17.82 -12.52
N HIS A 7 4.35 -17.38 -11.66
CA HIS A 7 4.68 -18.11 -10.44
C HIS A 7 3.55 -18.02 -9.42
N LEU A 8 2.95 -16.82 -9.24
CA LEU A 8 1.78 -16.65 -8.38
C LEU A 8 0.61 -17.52 -8.85
N GLU A 9 0.35 -17.56 -10.17
CA GLU A 9 -0.71 -18.38 -10.76
C GLU A 9 -0.54 -19.88 -10.41
N LYS A 10 0.69 -20.41 -10.52
CA LYS A 10 0.98 -21.80 -10.13
C LYS A 10 0.67 -22.03 -8.66
N LYS A 11 1.07 -21.11 -7.78
CA LYS A 11 0.80 -21.20 -6.33
C LYS A 11 -0.67 -21.10 -5.97
N ILE A 12 -1.44 -20.31 -6.72
CA ILE A 12 -2.90 -20.24 -6.54
C ILE A 12 -3.56 -21.57 -6.98
N LYS A 13 -3.14 -22.11 -8.12
CA LYS A 13 -3.66 -23.39 -8.63
C LYS A 13 -3.33 -24.57 -7.70
N SER A 14 -2.14 -24.57 -7.08
CA SER A 14 -1.75 -25.58 -6.09
C SER A 14 -2.34 -25.36 -4.70
N LYS A 15 -3.11 -24.30 -4.48
CA LYS A 15 -3.68 -23.88 -3.17
C LYS A 15 -2.65 -23.52 -2.09
N GLU A 16 -1.42 -23.26 -2.50
CA GLU A 16 -0.40 -22.67 -1.62
C GLU A 16 -0.73 -21.20 -1.30
N ILE A 17 -1.34 -20.49 -2.25
CA ILE A 17 -1.88 -19.14 -2.08
C ILE A 17 -3.37 -19.16 -2.40
N ASP A 18 -4.18 -18.59 -1.54
CA ASP A 18 -5.62 -18.44 -1.74
C ASP A 18 -6.09 -16.97 -1.71
N THR A 19 -5.26 -16.10 -1.17
CA THR A 19 -5.57 -14.68 -0.94
C THR A 19 -4.51 -13.77 -1.58
N VAL A 20 -4.94 -12.69 -2.21
CA VAL A 20 -4.07 -11.64 -2.72
C VAL A 20 -4.51 -10.30 -2.14
N LEU A 21 -3.58 -9.58 -1.52
CA LEU A 21 -3.77 -8.19 -1.10
C LEU A 21 -3.35 -7.28 -2.25
N VAL A 22 -4.29 -6.49 -2.77
CA VAL A 22 -3.98 -5.43 -3.73
C VAL A 22 -4.00 -4.12 -2.95
N SER A 23 -2.85 -3.47 -2.85
CA SER A 23 -2.66 -2.35 -1.94
C SER A 23 -2.07 -1.13 -2.62
N LEU A 24 -2.48 0.04 -2.14
CA LEU A 24 -1.86 1.34 -2.38
C LEU A 24 -1.07 1.76 -1.14
N SER A 25 -0.04 2.55 -1.31
CA SER A 25 0.55 3.32 -0.21
C SER A 25 -0.23 4.63 -0.07
N ASP A 26 -0.83 4.87 1.09
CA ASP A 26 -1.53 6.12 1.37
C ASP A 26 -0.56 7.27 1.70
N MET A 27 -1.09 8.44 2.05
CA MET A 27 -0.29 9.64 2.35
C MET A 27 0.55 9.50 3.63
N GLN A 28 0.21 8.58 4.52
CA GLN A 28 0.94 8.28 5.74
C GLN A 28 1.93 7.10 5.58
N GLY A 29 2.01 6.50 4.39
CA GLY A 29 2.86 5.35 4.11
C GLY A 29 2.24 3.99 4.49
N ARG A 30 0.96 3.95 4.90
CA ARG A 30 0.27 2.69 5.19
C ARG A 30 -0.12 1.98 3.90
N LEU A 31 -0.14 0.66 3.93
CA LEU A 31 -0.71 -0.13 2.85
C LEU A 31 -2.21 -0.30 3.09
N VAL A 32 -3.00 0.36 2.25
CA VAL A 32 -4.46 0.30 2.23
C VAL A 32 -4.94 -0.35 0.95
N GLY A 33 -6.04 -1.10 0.98
CA GLY A 33 -6.49 -1.76 -0.24
C GLY A 33 -7.54 -2.85 -0.03
N LYS A 34 -7.57 -3.80 -0.95
CA LYS A 34 -8.54 -4.89 -0.96
C LYS A 34 -7.86 -6.24 -0.78
N ARG A 35 -8.55 -7.11 -0.07
CA ARG A 35 -8.25 -8.54 0.00
C ARG A 35 -9.16 -9.26 -0.98
N VAL A 36 -8.58 -9.98 -1.93
CA VAL A 36 -9.33 -10.74 -2.93
C VAL A 36 -8.90 -12.20 -2.92
N THR A 37 -9.76 -13.10 -3.37
CA THR A 37 -9.38 -14.50 -3.56
C THR A 37 -8.36 -14.62 -4.70
N GLY A 38 -7.47 -15.62 -4.61
CA GLY A 38 -6.53 -15.90 -5.69
C GLY A 38 -7.22 -16.10 -7.04
N LYS A 39 -8.41 -16.77 -7.04
CA LYS A 39 -9.20 -16.94 -8.25
C LYS A 39 -9.63 -15.59 -8.83
N ALA A 40 -10.24 -14.70 -8.05
CA ALA A 40 -10.68 -13.39 -8.51
C ALA A 40 -9.51 -12.55 -9.00
N PHE A 41 -8.35 -12.64 -8.34
CA PHE A 41 -7.14 -11.97 -8.79
C PHE A 41 -6.74 -12.42 -10.20
N LEU A 42 -6.69 -13.71 -10.48
CA LEU A 42 -6.31 -14.25 -11.78
C LEU A 42 -7.38 -14.01 -12.87
N ASP A 43 -8.65 -13.99 -12.51
CA ASP A 43 -9.72 -13.83 -13.49
C ASP A 43 -9.78 -12.39 -14.03
N TYR A 44 -9.61 -11.38 -13.16
CA TYR A 44 -9.77 -9.96 -13.56
C TYR A 44 -8.92 -8.95 -12.78
N VAL A 45 -8.70 -9.12 -11.46
CA VAL A 45 -8.08 -8.08 -10.62
C VAL A 45 -6.62 -7.80 -11.02
N HIS A 46 -5.90 -8.79 -11.56
CA HIS A 46 -4.52 -8.62 -12.02
C HIS A 46 -4.40 -7.62 -13.19
N LYS A 47 -5.50 -7.28 -13.85
CA LYS A 47 -5.54 -6.27 -14.91
C LYS A 47 -5.86 -4.90 -14.34
N GLU A 48 -6.95 -4.83 -13.56
CA GLU A 48 -7.39 -3.61 -12.90
C GLU A 48 -8.38 -3.91 -11.77
N THR A 49 -8.51 -2.99 -10.85
CA THR A 49 -9.55 -2.93 -9.83
C THR A 49 -9.87 -1.47 -9.51
N HIS A 50 -10.92 -1.22 -8.71
CA HIS A 50 -11.34 0.14 -8.38
C HIS A 50 -11.28 0.37 -6.88
N PHE A 51 -10.79 1.54 -6.47
CA PHE A 51 -10.74 2.00 -5.09
C PHE A 51 -11.35 3.39 -5.01
N CYS A 52 -12.02 3.70 -3.90
CA CYS A 52 -12.53 5.03 -3.69
C CYS A 52 -11.37 6.05 -3.59
N ASN A 53 -11.53 7.21 -4.23
CA ASN A 53 -10.51 8.24 -4.29
C ASN A 53 -10.21 8.89 -2.92
N TYR A 54 -11.11 8.74 -1.92
CA TYR A 54 -10.87 9.25 -0.57
C TYR A 54 -9.65 8.62 0.11
N LEU A 55 -9.16 7.47 -0.34
CA LEU A 55 -8.02 6.79 0.28
C LEU A 55 -6.75 7.65 0.35
N TYR A 56 -6.63 8.67 -0.48
CA TYR A 56 -5.54 9.64 -0.41
C TYR A 56 -5.87 10.90 0.42
N THR A 57 -7.07 10.98 1.00
CA THR A 57 -7.58 12.16 1.72
C THR A 57 -8.16 11.81 3.09
N VAL A 58 -7.72 10.71 3.67
CA VAL A 58 -8.11 10.28 5.03
C VAL A 58 -6.97 10.51 6.02
N ASP A 59 -7.33 10.66 7.28
CA ASP A 59 -6.39 10.69 8.40
C ASP A 59 -5.98 9.28 8.86
N MET A 60 -5.28 9.19 10.00
CA MET A 60 -4.82 7.92 10.56
C MET A 60 -5.96 7.00 11.01
N ASP A 61 -7.12 7.56 11.35
CA ASP A 61 -8.31 6.84 11.79
C ASP A 61 -9.28 6.55 10.62
N MET A 62 -8.86 6.83 9.38
CA MET A 62 -9.63 6.66 8.14
C MET A 62 -10.84 7.60 8.02
N TYR A 63 -10.86 8.71 8.75
CA TYR A 63 -11.83 9.77 8.53
C TYR A 63 -11.42 10.65 7.36
N THR A 64 -12.38 11.02 6.52
CA THR A 64 -12.14 11.92 5.40
C THR A 64 -11.84 13.33 5.89
N VAL A 65 -10.71 13.88 5.46
CA VAL A 65 -10.26 15.22 5.81
C VAL A 65 -10.85 16.23 4.82
N PRO A 66 -11.49 17.32 5.27
CA PRO A 66 -12.04 18.33 4.38
C PRO A 66 -10.96 19.20 3.72
N GLY A 67 -11.33 19.87 2.62
CA GLY A 67 -10.46 20.84 1.94
C GLY A 67 -9.66 20.30 0.77
N PHE A 68 -9.73 19.01 0.48
CA PHE A 68 -9.14 18.42 -0.72
C PHE A 68 -10.00 18.70 -1.97
N LYS A 69 -9.34 19.03 -3.08
CA LYS A 69 -10.00 19.24 -4.37
C LYS A 69 -10.39 17.94 -5.07
N SER A 70 -9.63 16.87 -4.78
CA SER A 70 -9.78 15.56 -5.43
C SER A 70 -10.97 14.76 -4.91
N SER A 71 -11.38 14.99 -3.67
CA SER A 71 -12.52 14.32 -3.04
C SER A 71 -13.03 15.11 -1.87
N SER A 72 -14.33 15.34 -1.80
CA SER A 72 -15.00 16.02 -0.70
C SER A 72 -16.49 15.69 -0.69
N TRP A 73 -17.21 16.10 0.36
CA TRP A 73 -18.65 15.99 0.39
C TRP A 73 -19.34 16.86 -0.66
N GLU A 74 -18.72 17.98 -1.06
CA GLU A 74 -19.24 18.87 -2.10
C GLU A 74 -19.03 18.32 -3.51
N THR A 75 -17.84 17.73 -3.77
CA THR A 75 -17.49 17.18 -5.11
C THR A 75 -17.94 15.74 -5.27
N GLY A 76 -18.30 15.08 -4.18
CA GLY A 76 -18.59 13.65 -4.13
C GLY A 76 -17.33 12.78 -4.04
N TYR A 77 -17.55 11.51 -3.72
CA TYR A 77 -16.52 10.50 -3.68
C TYR A 77 -16.73 9.55 -4.85
N GLY A 78 -15.74 9.49 -5.74
CA GLY A 78 -15.73 8.59 -6.89
C GLY A 78 -14.71 7.47 -6.72
N ASP A 79 -14.68 6.59 -7.67
CA ASP A 79 -13.65 5.55 -7.75
C ASP A 79 -12.48 6.02 -8.62
N MET A 80 -11.30 5.56 -8.26
CA MET A 80 -10.11 5.58 -9.09
C MET A 80 -9.82 4.17 -9.58
N THR A 81 -9.25 4.05 -10.77
CA THR A 81 -8.78 2.78 -11.30
C THR A 81 -7.41 2.46 -10.71
N VAL A 82 -7.22 1.24 -10.24
CA VAL A 82 -5.95 0.75 -9.69
C VAL A 82 -5.45 -0.40 -10.52
N ILE A 83 -4.26 -0.25 -11.08
CA ILE A 83 -3.60 -1.26 -11.90
C ILE A 83 -2.48 -1.90 -11.07
N PRO A 84 -2.56 -3.21 -10.76
CA PRO A 84 -1.54 -3.91 -10.02
C PRO A 84 -0.19 -3.94 -10.75
N ASP A 85 0.87 -3.48 -10.09
CA ASP A 85 2.24 -3.57 -10.59
C ASP A 85 2.78 -4.98 -10.34
N GLN A 86 2.75 -5.81 -11.37
CA GLN A 86 3.11 -7.23 -11.29
C GLN A 86 4.59 -7.46 -10.87
N ASN A 87 5.45 -6.44 -10.98
CA ASN A 87 6.84 -6.55 -10.52
C ASN A 87 6.97 -6.46 -8.99
N THR A 88 5.88 -6.09 -8.30
CA THR A 88 5.85 -5.94 -6.85
C THR A 88 5.25 -7.15 -6.12
N ILE A 89 4.86 -8.20 -6.83
CA ILE A 89 4.22 -9.37 -6.22
C ILE A 89 5.18 -10.04 -5.23
N LYS A 90 4.73 -10.20 -3.98
CA LYS A 90 5.47 -10.87 -2.90
C LYS A 90 4.56 -11.83 -2.14
N ILE A 91 5.11 -12.95 -1.71
CA ILE A 91 4.45 -13.83 -0.72
C ILE A 91 4.74 -13.25 0.65
N LEU A 92 3.72 -13.13 1.49
CA LEU A 92 3.84 -12.59 2.83
C LEU A 92 4.15 -13.71 3.84
N PRO A 93 5.34 -13.69 4.48
CA PRO A 93 5.71 -14.75 5.41
C PRO A 93 4.93 -14.72 6.74
N TRP A 94 4.31 -13.59 7.08
CA TRP A 94 3.53 -13.41 8.31
C TRP A 94 2.02 -13.58 8.13
N LEU A 95 1.55 -13.80 6.91
CA LEU A 95 0.14 -14.11 6.60
C LEU A 95 0.09 -15.39 5.79
N GLU A 96 -0.52 -16.41 6.38
CA GLU A 96 -0.65 -17.72 5.73
C GLU A 96 -1.37 -17.58 4.38
N LYS A 97 -0.88 -18.30 3.39
CA LYS A 97 -1.45 -18.40 2.03
C LYS A 97 -1.75 -17.07 1.34
N THR A 98 -1.00 -16.04 1.68
CA THR A 98 -1.29 -14.67 1.22
C THR A 98 -0.13 -14.10 0.39
N ALA A 99 -0.47 -13.51 -0.74
CA ALA A 99 0.43 -12.67 -1.53
C ALA A 99 0.00 -11.20 -1.46
N LEU A 100 0.94 -10.30 -1.72
CA LEU A 100 0.74 -8.86 -1.81
C LEU A 100 1.19 -8.38 -3.18
N VAL A 101 0.45 -7.46 -3.76
CA VAL A 101 0.84 -6.67 -4.92
C VAL A 101 0.51 -5.20 -4.68
N LEU A 102 1.43 -4.30 -5.04
CA LEU A 102 1.18 -2.86 -5.02
C LEU A 102 0.50 -2.44 -6.31
N GLY A 103 -0.43 -1.49 -6.20
CA GLY A 103 -1.12 -0.91 -7.34
C GLY A 103 -0.68 0.52 -7.63
N ASP A 104 -0.82 0.92 -8.86
CA ASP A 104 -0.71 2.31 -9.32
C ASP A 104 -2.11 2.88 -9.52
N ALA A 105 -2.33 4.10 -9.05
CA ALA A 105 -3.63 4.76 -9.12
C ALA A 105 -3.75 5.64 -10.37
N PHE A 106 -4.87 5.48 -11.06
CA PHE A 106 -5.26 6.26 -12.22
C PHE A 106 -6.65 6.85 -12.00
N GLU A 107 -6.96 7.93 -12.68
CA GLU A 107 -8.32 8.44 -12.75
C GLU A 107 -9.27 7.36 -13.31
N GLN A 108 -10.57 7.62 -13.32
CA GLN A 108 -11.57 6.64 -13.78
C GLN A 108 -11.36 6.16 -15.23
N ASP A 109 -10.61 6.91 -16.04
CA ASP A 109 -10.27 6.54 -17.40
C ASP A 109 -9.23 5.40 -17.50
N GLY A 110 -8.63 5.01 -16.38
CA GLY A 110 -7.57 3.99 -16.32
C GLY A 110 -6.27 4.36 -17.02
N LYS A 111 -6.08 5.63 -17.39
CA LYS A 111 -4.95 6.12 -18.19
C LYS A 111 -4.24 7.32 -17.57
N THR A 112 -5.01 8.27 -17.07
CA THR A 112 -4.48 9.48 -16.44
C THR A 112 -4.01 9.15 -15.02
N PRO A 113 -2.72 9.27 -14.68
CA PRO A 113 -2.25 8.98 -13.33
C PRO A 113 -2.87 9.93 -12.31
N VAL A 114 -3.19 9.42 -11.12
CA VAL A 114 -3.56 10.24 -9.97
C VAL A 114 -2.31 10.95 -9.45
N ASN A 115 -2.16 12.23 -9.75
CA ASN A 115 -0.92 13.00 -9.54
C ASN A 115 -0.50 13.12 -8.06
N HIS A 116 -1.45 13.02 -7.14
CA HIS A 116 -1.19 13.05 -5.70
C HIS A 116 -1.01 11.64 -5.09
N SER A 117 -1.00 10.59 -5.89
CA SER A 117 -0.64 9.25 -5.44
C SER A 117 0.84 9.19 -5.05
N THR A 118 1.14 8.62 -3.89
CA THR A 118 2.52 8.56 -3.35
C THR A 118 3.49 7.87 -4.28
N ARG A 119 3.07 6.76 -4.91
CA ARG A 119 3.90 6.05 -5.90
C ARG A 119 4.12 6.86 -7.16
N GLN A 120 3.13 7.63 -7.62
CA GLN A 120 3.25 8.48 -8.80
C GLN A 120 4.25 9.63 -8.54
N ILE A 121 4.14 10.29 -7.39
CA ILE A 121 5.08 11.35 -6.99
C ILE A 121 6.54 10.83 -7.01
N LEU A 122 6.78 9.65 -6.43
CA LEU A 122 8.11 9.04 -6.43
C LEU A 122 8.57 8.70 -7.86
N ARG A 123 7.70 8.13 -8.67
CA ARG A 123 8.00 7.77 -10.08
C ARG A 123 8.37 9.00 -10.91
N GLU A 124 7.67 10.10 -10.73
CA GLU A 124 7.98 11.37 -11.39
C GLU A 124 9.31 11.96 -10.93
N ALA A 125 9.59 11.92 -9.62
CA ALA A 125 10.86 12.37 -9.07
C ALA A 125 12.04 11.56 -9.64
N ILE A 126 11.93 10.22 -9.68
CA ILE A 126 12.93 9.34 -10.30
C ILE A 126 13.09 9.66 -11.79
N SER A 127 11.99 9.81 -12.52
CA SER A 127 12.02 10.15 -13.96
C SER A 127 12.73 11.48 -14.20
N LYS A 128 12.47 12.49 -13.36
CA LYS A 128 13.12 13.78 -13.44
C LYS A 128 14.63 13.69 -13.17
N ALA A 129 15.03 12.94 -12.14
CA ALA A 129 16.44 12.69 -11.84
C ALA A 129 17.16 12.02 -13.00
N ASN A 130 16.57 10.97 -13.57
CA ASN A 130 17.12 10.25 -14.72
C ASN A 130 17.30 11.15 -15.95
N LYS A 131 16.35 12.03 -16.23
CA LYS A 131 16.45 13.02 -17.33
C LYS A 131 17.59 14.03 -17.12
N MET A 132 17.99 14.25 -15.86
CA MET A 132 19.13 15.10 -15.50
C MET A 132 20.46 14.33 -15.47
N GLY A 133 20.46 13.03 -15.79
CA GLY A 133 21.65 12.17 -15.81
C GLY A 133 22.00 11.56 -14.46
N PHE A 134 21.10 11.60 -13.47
CA PHE A 134 21.30 10.98 -12.15
C PHE A 134 20.49 9.69 -12.03
N GLU A 135 21.12 8.67 -11.47
CA GLU A 135 20.44 7.43 -11.05
C GLU A 135 20.26 7.46 -9.53
N PRO A 136 19.05 7.67 -9.01
CA PRO A 136 18.82 7.74 -7.57
C PRO A 136 18.93 6.34 -6.94
N MET A 137 19.71 6.25 -5.85
CA MET A 137 19.81 5.09 -4.99
C MET A 137 19.35 5.49 -3.59
N LEU A 138 18.45 4.70 -2.99
CA LEU A 138 17.86 4.96 -1.69
C LEU A 138 18.06 3.73 -0.79
N GLY A 139 18.46 3.97 0.45
CA GLY A 139 18.40 3.01 1.55
C GLY A 139 17.31 3.42 2.54
N SER A 140 16.66 2.46 3.16
CA SER A 140 15.76 2.71 4.29
C SER A 140 16.44 2.31 5.59
N GLU A 141 16.35 3.19 6.59
CA GLU A 141 16.66 2.87 7.98
C GLU A 141 15.35 2.77 8.75
N LEU A 142 15.22 1.72 9.56
CA LEU A 142 14.08 1.51 10.43
C LEU A 142 14.56 1.58 11.87
N GLU A 143 14.29 2.69 12.54
CA GLU A 143 14.63 2.91 13.94
C GLU A 143 13.40 2.71 14.82
N PHE A 144 13.56 2.03 15.94
CA PHE A 144 12.47 1.75 16.88
C PHE A 144 12.97 1.52 18.29
N PHE A 145 12.09 1.75 19.26
CA PHE A 145 12.31 1.40 20.65
C PHE A 145 11.44 0.19 21.03
N LEU A 146 12.02 -0.74 21.79
CA LEU A 146 11.29 -1.86 22.34
C LEU A 146 10.90 -1.57 23.80
N PHE A 147 9.63 -1.74 24.09
CA PHE A 147 9.08 -1.60 25.43
C PHE A 147 8.62 -2.95 25.97
N LYS A 148 8.60 -3.07 27.32
CA LYS A 148 8.17 -4.31 28.02
C LYS A 148 6.66 -4.50 28.01
N GLN A 149 5.92 -3.40 27.88
CA GLN A 149 4.46 -3.39 27.85
C GLN A 149 3.91 -3.85 26.49
N THR A 150 2.73 -4.44 26.54
CA THR A 150 1.93 -4.70 25.35
C THR A 150 1.35 -3.40 24.77
N TYR A 151 0.93 -3.42 23.51
CA TYR A 151 0.25 -2.27 22.89
C TYR A 151 -1.00 -1.85 23.66
N ASP A 152 -1.79 -2.80 24.16
CA ASP A 152 -3.02 -2.52 24.92
C ASP A 152 -2.71 -1.80 26.24
N GLU A 153 -1.67 -2.23 26.97
CA GLU A 153 -1.22 -1.55 28.18
C GLU A 153 -0.70 -0.15 27.90
N ILE A 154 0.05 0.04 26.82
CA ILE A 154 0.57 1.34 26.40
C ILE A 154 -0.59 2.27 26.05
N HIS A 155 -1.54 1.82 25.26
CA HIS A 155 -2.72 2.58 24.87
C HIS A 155 -3.59 2.95 26.08
N ALA A 156 -3.88 1.99 26.98
CA ALA A 156 -4.66 2.24 28.19
C ALA A 156 -4.02 3.28 29.12
N ASN A 157 -2.69 3.39 29.11
CA ASN A 157 -1.94 4.39 29.90
C ASN A 157 -1.65 5.69 29.12
N ASN A 158 -2.31 5.92 27.98
CA ASN A 158 -2.08 7.09 27.13
C ASN A 158 -0.59 7.32 26.83
N TYR A 159 0.14 6.24 26.52
CA TYR A 159 1.58 6.26 26.19
C TYR A 159 2.49 6.84 27.28
N LYS A 160 2.07 6.77 28.55
CA LYS A 160 2.84 7.22 29.71
C LYS A 160 3.53 6.04 30.39
N ASN A 161 4.61 6.35 31.13
CA ASN A 161 5.35 5.38 31.96
C ASN A 161 5.85 4.16 31.16
N LEU A 162 6.35 4.39 29.96
CA LEU A 162 6.93 3.36 29.13
C LEU A 162 8.18 2.79 29.78
N LYS A 163 8.32 1.46 29.79
CA LYS A 163 9.46 0.73 30.34
C LYS A 163 10.25 0.12 29.19
N GLU A 164 11.42 0.62 28.94
CA GLU A 164 12.34 0.07 27.95
C GLU A 164 12.74 -1.36 28.31
N THR A 165 12.93 -2.20 27.28
CA THR A 165 13.43 -3.58 27.46
C THR A 165 14.89 -3.57 27.91
N SER A 166 15.66 -2.60 27.43
CA SER A 166 17.05 -2.36 27.75
C SER A 166 17.34 -0.88 27.54
N TRP A 167 18.30 -0.34 28.28
CA TRP A 167 18.85 1.00 28.03
C TRP A 167 20.02 0.98 27.04
N TYR A 168 20.38 -0.21 26.59
CA TYR A 168 21.26 -0.42 25.44
C TYR A 168 20.42 -0.80 24.22
N ILE A 169 20.68 -0.14 23.13
CA ILE A 169 20.28 -0.54 21.79
C ILE A 169 21.51 -1.07 21.06
#